data_6e14bb8ffea9ac214c5faa8ec277355a
#
_entry.id   6e14bb8ffea9ac214c5faa8ec277355a
#
_cell.length_a   1.000
_cell.length_b   1.000
_cell.length_c   1.000
_cell.angle_alpha   90.00
_cell.angle_beta   90.00
_cell.angle_gamma   90.00
#
_symmetry.space_group_name_H-M   'P 1'
#
loop_
_entity.id
_entity.type
_entity.pdbx_description
1 polymer ?
#
loop_
_entity_poly.entity_id
_entity_poly.type
_entity_poly.pdbx_seq_one_letter_code
_entity_poly.pdbx_strand_id
1 'polypeptide(L)'
;MFRQRAPRSAAQRLAMAVVAALTLALGYYLGYRLGGPGAHTPSSPQALVAAGESRDLADLELTDHYGKPFGTEQLADRWSLLAFAHPADTEQVRAALTRLVFVHNRLVDQPALQKAFRGLVVALDPVTDPAQLRELVDIDSPDFLGVSGERDVVARLTPDAARDGPPGGLALVDPRHRLVGWFTPDTPPATIAGDLKALARAPAAD
;
A
#
# COMPACT_ATOMS: atom_id res chain seq x y z
N MET A 1 20.44 49.34 42.13
CA MET A 1 19.00 49.48 42.30
C MET A 1 18.29 48.34 41.50
N PHE A 2 18.02 47.23 42.17
CA PHE A 2 17.35 46.09 41.53
C PHE A 2 15.84 46.29 41.65
N ARG A 3 15.14 46.50 40.51
CA ARG A 3 13.66 46.51 40.44
C ARG A 3 13.14 45.11 40.65
N GLN A 4 12.61 44.79 41.82
CA GLN A 4 11.82 43.55 42.03
C GLN A 4 10.57 43.58 41.14
N ARG A 5 10.48 42.66 40.21
CA ARG A 5 9.24 42.43 39.42
C ARG A 5 8.18 41.85 40.35
N ALA A 6 7.06 42.52 40.47
CA ALA A 6 5.92 42.06 41.24
C ALA A 6 5.45 40.67 40.74
N PRO A 7 5.04 39.76 41.65
CA PRO A 7 4.59 38.43 41.25
C PRO A 7 3.29 38.57 40.43
N ARG A 8 3.28 37.95 39.25
CA ARG A 8 2.09 37.90 38.36
C ARG A 8 0.93 37.30 39.10
N SER A 9 -0.27 37.90 39.03
CA SER A 9 -1.48 37.42 39.68
C SER A 9 -1.88 36.05 39.12
N ALA A 10 -2.59 35.22 39.89
CA ALA A 10 -3.05 33.91 39.45
C ALA A 10 -3.87 34.00 38.15
N ALA A 11 -4.68 35.07 38.00
CA ALA A 11 -5.44 35.37 36.79
C ALA A 11 -4.53 35.58 35.55
N GLN A 12 -3.40 36.28 35.70
CA GLN A 12 -2.47 36.50 34.60
C GLN A 12 -1.75 35.18 34.17
N ARG A 13 -1.44 34.29 35.13
CA ARG A 13 -0.86 32.96 34.80
C ARG A 13 -1.87 32.09 34.08
N LEU A 14 -3.12 32.10 34.49
CA LEU A 14 -4.19 31.36 33.83
C LEU A 14 -4.43 31.88 32.41
N ALA A 15 -4.53 33.22 32.23
CA ALA A 15 -4.68 33.83 30.91
C ALA A 15 -3.52 33.45 29.95
N MET A 16 -2.28 33.49 30.43
CA MET A 16 -1.12 33.07 29.63
C MET A 16 -1.16 31.59 29.27
N ALA A 17 -1.61 30.71 30.18
CA ALA A 17 -1.74 29.29 29.90
C ALA A 17 -2.81 29.01 28.82
N VAL A 18 -3.95 29.71 28.89
CA VAL A 18 -5.01 29.60 27.89
C VAL A 18 -4.53 30.08 26.51
N VAL A 19 -3.86 31.24 26.46
CA VAL A 19 -3.29 31.76 25.20
C VAL A 19 -2.27 30.77 24.61
N ALA A 20 -1.36 30.22 25.44
CA ALA A 20 -0.40 29.24 24.97
C ALA A 20 -1.06 27.95 24.43
N ALA A 21 -2.10 27.45 25.11
CA ALA A 21 -2.86 26.29 24.67
C ALA A 21 -3.60 26.54 23.34
N LEU A 22 -4.22 27.71 23.18
CA LEU A 22 -4.89 28.11 21.93
C LEU A 22 -3.89 28.28 20.79
N THR A 23 -2.72 28.83 21.05
CA THR A 23 -1.65 28.99 20.02
C THR A 23 -1.14 27.64 19.57
N LEU A 24 -0.92 26.69 20.50
CA LEU A 24 -0.50 25.33 20.18
C LEU A 24 -1.60 24.57 19.40
N ALA A 25 -2.85 24.68 19.81
CA ALA A 25 -3.98 24.06 19.12
C ALA A 25 -4.17 24.63 17.71
N LEU A 26 -4.07 25.95 17.56
CA LEU A 26 -4.15 26.62 16.27
C LEU A 26 -2.94 26.27 15.38
N GLY A 27 -1.73 26.25 15.93
CA GLY A 27 -0.52 25.83 15.22
C GLY A 27 -0.59 24.39 14.77
N TYR A 28 -1.10 23.48 15.62
CA TYR A 28 -1.34 22.09 15.26
C TYR A 28 -2.41 21.98 14.16
N TYR A 29 -3.53 22.69 14.30
CA TYR A 29 -4.61 22.69 13.31
C TYR A 29 -4.18 23.25 11.96
N LEU A 30 -3.48 24.38 11.95
CA LEU A 30 -2.92 24.97 10.72
C LEU A 30 -1.81 24.08 10.13
N GLY A 31 -0.93 23.53 10.95
CA GLY A 31 0.08 22.58 10.50
C GLY A 31 -0.53 21.32 9.90
N TYR A 32 -1.62 20.80 10.49
CA TYR A 32 -2.37 19.68 9.94
C TYR A 32 -3.09 20.02 8.63
N ARG A 33 -3.68 21.23 8.54
CA ARG A 33 -4.40 21.68 7.34
C ARG A 33 -3.48 22.11 6.19
N LEU A 34 -2.36 22.76 6.50
CA LEU A 34 -1.45 23.36 5.50
C LEU A 34 -0.21 22.50 5.21
N GLY A 35 0.16 21.64 6.13
CA GLY A 35 1.38 20.81 6.05
C GLY A 35 1.14 19.34 6.41
N GLY A 36 -0.11 18.88 6.40
CA GLY A 36 -0.40 17.46 6.62
C GLY A 36 0.35 16.57 5.61
N PRO A 37 0.64 15.30 5.96
CA PRO A 37 1.41 14.38 5.13
C PRO A 37 0.78 14.05 3.76
N GLY A 38 -0.29 14.77 3.36
CA GLY A 38 -0.98 14.64 2.08
C GLY A 38 -0.74 15.79 1.09
N ALA A 39 0.07 16.82 1.44
CA ALA A 39 0.12 18.06 0.65
C ALA A 39 0.89 17.94 -0.69
N HIS A 40 1.69 16.91 -0.89
CA HIS A 40 2.44 16.71 -2.13
C HIS A 40 2.34 15.28 -2.62
N THR A 41 1.19 14.92 -3.20
CA THR A 41 1.18 13.72 -4.05
C THR A 41 2.03 14.04 -5.28
N PRO A 42 3.10 13.29 -5.55
CA PRO A 42 3.93 13.51 -6.73
C PRO A 42 3.06 13.49 -8.00
N SER A 43 3.42 14.31 -8.98
CA SER A 43 2.72 14.34 -10.28
C SER A 43 3.06 13.13 -11.16
N SER A 44 4.12 12.40 -10.81
CA SER A 44 4.57 11.18 -11.47
C SER A 44 5.10 10.19 -10.44
N PRO A 45 5.06 8.88 -10.73
CA PRO A 45 5.67 7.86 -9.87
C PRO A 45 7.14 8.14 -9.63
N GLN A 46 7.62 7.90 -8.40
CA GLN A 46 8.99 8.19 -7.99
C GLN A 46 9.83 6.93 -7.73
N ALA A 47 9.19 5.87 -7.25
CA ALA A 47 9.87 4.64 -6.83
C ALA A 47 9.44 3.42 -7.65
N LEU A 48 8.41 3.55 -8.47
CA LEU A 48 7.98 2.47 -9.34
C LEU A 48 9.04 2.23 -10.42
N VAL A 49 9.63 1.04 -10.41
CA VAL A 49 10.49 0.56 -11.51
C VAL A 49 9.56 -0.03 -12.57
N ALA A 50 9.55 0.55 -13.76
CA ALA A 50 8.69 0.09 -14.84
C ALA A 50 9.03 -1.36 -15.24
N ALA A 51 8.02 -2.14 -15.58
CA ALA A 51 8.19 -3.55 -16.00
C ALA A 51 8.80 -3.72 -17.42
N GLY A 52 9.24 -2.64 -18.04
CA GLY A 52 9.65 -2.63 -19.46
C GLY A 52 8.43 -2.56 -20.36
N GLU A 53 8.21 -3.57 -21.20
CA GLU A 53 6.92 -3.72 -21.89
C GLU A 53 5.86 -4.17 -20.89
N SER A 54 4.74 -3.43 -20.82
CA SER A 54 3.63 -3.80 -19.95
C SER A 54 3.08 -5.15 -20.41
N ARG A 55 3.15 -6.15 -19.51
CA ARG A 55 2.69 -7.50 -19.80
C ARG A 55 1.21 -7.62 -19.50
N ASP A 56 0.44 -7.99 -20.52
CA ASP A 56 -0.96 -8.38 -20.32
C ASP A 56 -1.03 -9.70 -19.55
N LEU A 57 -1.86 -9.76 -18.53
CA LEU A 57 -2.11 -10.94 -17.71
C LEU A 57 -3.38 -11.69 -18.16
N ALA A 58 -3.68 -11.70 -19.46
CA ALA A 58 -4.72 -12.53 -20.02
C ALA A 58 -4.52 -13.99 -19.64
N ASP A 59 -5.60 -14.73 -19.47
CA ASP A 59 -5.62 -16.17 -19.15
C ASP A 59 -4.86 -16.53 -17.85
N LEU A 60 -5.03 -15.68 -16.83
CA LEU A 60 -4.50 -15.95 -15.50
C LEU A 60 -5.38 -16.99 -14.80
N GLU A 61 -4.80 -18.11 -14.41
CA GLU A 61 -5.49 -19.19 -13.70
C GLU A 61 -4.85 -19.42 -12.32
N LEU A 62 -5.46 -18.81 -11.29
CA LEU A 62 -5.09 -18.97 -9.89
C LEU A 62 -6.29 -19.46 -9.09
N THR A 63 -6.05 -19.85 -7.84
CA THR A 63 -7.08 -20.16 -6.85
C THR A 63 -6.87 -19.26 -5.64
N ASP A 64 -7.93 -18.65 -5.14
CA ASP A 64 -7.87 -17.84 -3.93
C ASP A 64 -7.92 -18.70 -2.65
N HIS A 65 -7.65 -18.07 -1.51
CA HIS A 65 -7.66 -18.74 -0.21
C HIS A 65 -9.06 -19.21 0.26
N TYR A 66 -10.11 -18.88 -0.49
CA TYR A 66 -11.46 -19.44 -0.29
C TYR A 66 -11.72 -20.66 -1.19
N GLY A 67 -10.75 -21.06 -2.01
CA GLY A 67 -10.88 -22.15 -2.98
C GLY A 67 -11.64 -21.77 -4.25
N LYS A 68 -11.80 -20.47 -4.52
CA LYS A 68 -12.48 -19.97 -5.72
C LYS A 68 -11.48 -19.70 -6.83
N PRO A 69 -11.87 -19.89 -8.10
CA PRO A 69 -11.04 -19.45 -9.22
C PRO A 69 -10.77 -17.95 -9.14
N PHE A 70 -9.51 -17.58 -9.36
CA PHE A 70 -9.04 -16.21 -9.40
C PHE A 70 -8.28 -15.98 -10.72
N GLY A 71 -8.82 -15.13 -11.57
CA GLY A 71 -8.25 -14.85 -12.89
C GLY A 71 -8.24 -13.37 -13.22
N THR A 72 -8.12 -13.09 -14.50
CA THR A 72 -8.05 -11.72 -15.05
C THR A 72 -9.27 -10.88 -14.68
N GLU A 73 -10.47 -11.48 -14.65
CA GLU A 73 -11.70 -10.78 -14.29
C GLU A 73 -11.67 -10.19 -12.87
N GLN A 74 -11.00 -10.87 -11.92
CA GLN A 74 -10.86 -10.41 -10.55
C GLN A 74 -9.85 -9.28 -10.42
N LEU A 75 -8.98 -9.08 -11.40
CA LEU A 75 -8.03 -7.95 -11.48
C LEU A 75 -8.64 -6.72 -12.16
N ALA A 76 -9.67 -6.90 -12.99
CA ALA A 76 -10.28 -5.82 -13.74
C ALA A 76 -10.81 -4.70 -12.83
N ASP A 77 -10.69 -3.46 -13.29
CA ASP A 77 -11.13 -2.24 -12.60
C ASP A 77 -10.48 -2.00 -11.23
N ARG A 78 -9.36 -2.69 -10.93
CA ARG A 78 -8.65 -2.58 -9.65
C ARG A 78 -7.16 -2.36 -9.83
N TRP A 79 -6.62 -1.52 -8.96
CA TRP A 79 -5.18 -1.43 -8.73
C TRP A 79 -4.77 -2.57 -7.81
N SER A 80 -4.06 -3.56 -8.33
CA SER A 80 -3.66 -4.74 -7.58
C SER A 80 -2.18 -4.69 -7.25
N LEU A 81 -1.86 -4.76 -5.95
CA LEU A 81 -0.49 -4.80 -5.44
C LEU A 81 -0.18 -6.22 -4.97
N LEU A 82 0.79 -6.85 -5.62
CA LEU A 82 1.14 -8.26 -5.44
C LEU A 82 2.40 -8.38 -4.60
N ALA A 83 2.33 -9.09 -3.48
CA ALA A 83 3.45 -9.50 -2.67
C ALA A 83 3.68 -11.00 -2.84
N PHE A 84 4.93 -11.42 -3.03
CA PHE A 84 5.29 -12.81 -3.24
C PHE A 84 5.89 -13.39 -1.96
N ALA A 85 5.42 -14.57 -1.55
CA ALA A 85 5.89 -15.22 -0.35
C ALA A 85 5.89 -16.74 -0.50
N HIS A 86 6.84 -17.40 0.17
CA HIS A 86 6.81 -18.85 0.33
C HIS A 86 5.79 -19.22 1.40
N PRO A 87 4.80 -20.07 1.12
CA PRO A 87 3.77 -20.45 2.11
C PRO A 87 4.34 -21.10 3.38
N ALA A 88 5.49 -21.75 3.27
CA ALA A 88 6.18 -22.32 4.43
C ALA A 88 6.85 -21.28 5.35
N ASP A 89 7.04 -20.04 4.87
CA ASP A 89 7.63 -18.94 5.63
C ASP A 89 6.54 -18.00 6.13
N THR A 90 5.99 -18.30 7.29
CA THR A 90 4.91 -17.52 7.93
C THR A 90 5.32 -16.07 8.20
N GLU A 91 6.59 -15.80 8.52
CA GLU A 91 7.08 -14.45 8.76
C GLU A 91 7.09 -13.62 7.46
N GLN A 92 7.51 -14.23 6.35
CA GLN A 92 7.48 -13.60 5.04
C GLN A 92 6.03 -13.26 4.62
N VAL A 93 5.09 -14.19 4.81
CA VAL A 93 3.66 -13.95 4.54
C VAL A 93 3.11 -12.82 5.39
N ARG A 94 3.41 -12.81 6.69
CA ARG A 94 2.97 -11.76 7.61
C ARG A 94 3.56 -10.39 7.24
N ALA A 95 4.84 -10.34 6.91
CA ALA A 95 5.51 -9.10 6.49
C ALA A 95 4.89 -8.56 5.18
N ALA A 96 4.61 -9.45 4.21
CA ALA A 96 3.95 -9.11 2.96
C ALA A 96 2.56 -8.50 3.21
N LEU A 97 1.71 -9.15 4.00
CA LEU A 97 0.39 -8.65 4.38
C LEU A 97 0.46 -7.31 5.10
N THR A 98 1.32 -7.19 6.09
CA THR A 98 1.51 -5.95 6.85
C THR A 98 1.84 -4.79 5.92
N ARG A 99 2.70 -5.02 4.95
CA ARG A 99 3.10 -4.00 3.97
C ARG A 99 1.94 -3.59 3.07
N LEU A 100 1.15 -4.54 2.57
CA LEU A 100 -0.05 -4.28 1.77
C LEU A 100 -1.09 -3.46 2.55
N VAL A 101 -1.35 -3.84 3.81
CA VAL A 101 -2.26 -3.11 4.71
C VAL A 101 -1.77 -1.68 4.97
N PHE A 102 -0.47 -1.48 5.17
CA PHE A 102 0.08 -0.14 5.35
C PHE A 102 -0.07 0.74 4.10
N VAL A 103 0.07 0.18 2.91
CA VAL A 103 -0.20 0.92 1.66
C VAL A 103 -1.68 1.29 1.58
N HIS A 104 -2.58 0.32 1.76
CA HIS A 104 -4.04 0.53 1.72
C HIS A 104 -4.49 1.63 2.69
N ASN A 105 -3.99 1.61 3.93
CA ASN A 105 -4.35 2.61 4.94
C ASN A 105 -3.90 4.03 4.59
N ARG A 106 -2.90 4.19 3.72
CA ARG A 106 -2.45 5.50 3.22
C ARG A 106 -3.25 6.02 2.04
N LEU A 107 -4.22 5.25 1.55
CA LEU A 107 -5.14 5.66 0.49
C LEU A 107 -6.44 6.26 1.04
N VAL A 108 -6.61 6.36 2.36
CA VAL A 108 -7.84 6.84 3.04
C VAL A 108 -8.28 8.24 2.61
N ASP A 109 -7.35 9.09 2.18
CA ASP A 109 -7.62 10.42 1.63
C ASP A 109 -8.14 10.40 0.18
N GLN A 110 -8.15 9.23 -0.48
CA GLN A 110 -8.69 8.98 -1.81
C GLN A 110 -9.64 7.77 -1.79
N PRO A 111 -10.87 7.90 -1.28
CA PRO A 111 -11.77 6.77 -1.06
C PRO A 111 -12.09 5.95 -2.31
N ALA A 112 -12.15 6.60 -3.48
CA ALA A 112 -12.37 5.91 -4.76
C ALA A 112 -11.20 4.98 -5.11
N LEU A 113 -9.96 5.46 -4.94
CA LEU A 113 -8.77 4.66 -5.17
C LEU A 113 -8.62 3.57 -4.11
N GLN A 114 -8.91 3.88 -2.84
CA GLN A 114 -8.89 2.89 -1.77
C GLN A 114 -9.87 1.73 -2.05
N LYS A 115 -11.09 2.05 -2.52
CA LYS A 115 -12.07 1.04 -2.92
C LYS A 115 -11.64 0.24 -4.16
N ALA A 116 -10.91 0.87 -5.07
CA ALA A 116 -10.37 0.21 -6.26
C ALA A 116 -9.04 -0.53 -5.99
N PHE A 117 -8.50 -0.46 -4.77
CA PHE A 117 -7.27 -1.16 -4.39
C PHE A 117 -7.55 -2.63 -4.05
N ARG A 118 -6.58 -3.48 -4.36
CA ARG A 118 -6.51 -4.88 -3.92
C ARG A 118 -5.08 -5.26 -3.56
N GLY A 119 -4.90 -5.90 -2.42
CA GLY A 119 -3.64 -6.51 -2.00
C GLY A 119 -3.68 -8.02 -2.22
N LEU A 120 -2.70 -8.57 -2.91
CA LEU A 120 -2.59 -10.00 -3.15
C LEU A 120 -1.30 -10.55 -2.54
N VAL A 121 -1.40 -11.62 -1.77
CA VAL A 121 -0.26 -12.45 -1.41
C VAL A 121 -0.23 -13.64 -2.37
N VAL A 122 0.77 -13.67 -3.23
CA VAL A 122 0.97 -14.71 -4.23
C VAL A 122 1.91 -15.76 -3.66
N ALA A 123 1.43 -16.99 -3.54
CA ALA A 123 2.23 -18.11 -3.09
C ALA A 123 3.25 -18.49 -4.18
N LEU A 124 4.55 -18.46 -3.83
CA LEU A 124 5.63 -18.84 -4.76
C LEU A 124 5.67 -20.35 -5.02
N ASP A 125 5.20 -21.14 -4.08
CA ASP A 125 5.03 -22.58 -4.25
C ASP A 125 3.53 -22.91 -4.33
N PRO A 126 3.14 -23.86 -5.20
CA PRO A 126 1.74 -24.27 -5.30
C PRO A 126 1.18 -24.75 -3.96
N VAL A 127 0.01 -24.24 -3.58
CA VAL A 127 -0.73 -24.66 -2.40
C VAL A 127 -1.95 -25.44 -2.86
N THR A 128 -1.97 -26.73 -2.52
CA THR A 128 -3.04 -27.65 -2.97
C THR A 128 -4.29 -27.52 -2.10
N ASP A 129 -4.11 -27.17 -0.82
CA ASP A 129 -5.22 -26.99 0.12
C ASP A 129 -5.44 -25.48 0.39
N PRO A 130 -6.54 -24.90 -0.11
CA PRO A 130 -6.86 -23.49 0.14
C PRO A 130 -6.97 -23.12 1.63
N ALA A 131 -7.26 -24.09 2.51
CA ALA A 131 -7.32 -23.84 3.95
C ALA A 131 -5.97 -23.44 4.52
N GLN A 132 -4.87 -24.00 4.02
CA GLN A 132 -3.51 -23.60 4.41
C GLN A 132 -3.24 -22.15 4.05
N LEU A 133 -3.63 -21.72 2.85
CA LEU A 133 -3.45 -20.33 2.41
C LEU A 133 -4.33 -19.38 3.22
N ARG A 134 -5.54 -19.81 3.63
CA ARG A 134 -6.42 -19.03 4.50
C ARG A 134 -5.83 -18.81 5.89
N GLU A 135 -5.25 -19.86 6.50
CA GLU A 135 -4.60 -19.74 7.80
C GLU A 135 -3.40 -18.78 7.76
N LEU A 136 -2.65 -18.77 6.65
CA LEU A 136 -1.51 -17.88 6.47
C LEU A 136 -1.93 -16.42 6.28
N VAL A 137 -2.98 -16.19 5.49
CA VAL A 137 -3.46 -14.82 5.20
C VAL A 137 -4.22 -14.23 6.37
N ASP A 138 -4.98 -15.03 7.12
CA ASP A 138 -5.74 -14.69 8.36
C ASP A 138 -6.35 -13.25 8.36
N ILE A 139 -6.83 -12.81 7.20
CA ILE A 139 -7.53 -11.53 7.04
C ILE A 139 -8.87 -11.79 6.36
N ASP A 140 -9.95 -11.57 7.09
CA ASP A 140 -11.30 -11.60 6.52
C ASP A 140 -11.63 -10.22 5.91
N SER A 141 -11.09 -9.97 4.73
CA SER A 141 -11.31 -8.73 3.99
C SER A 141 -11.33 -9.00 2.49
N PRO A 142 -12.32 -8.46 1.76
CA PRO A 142 -12.39 -8.61 0.31
C PRO A 142 -11.26 -7.89 -0.45
N ASP A 143 -10.55 -7.00 0.23
CA ASP A 143 -9.47 -6.21 -0.37
C ASP A 143 -8.11 -6.89 -0.27
N PHE A 144 -8.00 -7.97 0.53
CA PHE A 144 -6.76 -8.73 0.70
C PHE A 144 -7.02 -10.22 0.47
N LEU A 145 -6.32 -10.79 -0.50
CA LEU A 145 -6.48 -12.19 -0.86
C LEU A 145 -5.11 -12.89 -0.91
N GLY A 146 -5.09 -14.14 -0.45
CA GLY A 146 -4.03 -15.06 -0.79
C GLY A 146 -4.40 -15.79 -2.07
N VAL A 147 -3.47 -15.92 -3.00
CA VAL A 147 -3.67 -16.65 -4.25
C VAL A 147 -2.53 -17.63 -4.51
N SER A 148 -2.85 -18.75 -5.10
CA SER A 148 -1.90 -19.80 -5.48
C SER A 148 -2.21 -20.30 -6.89
N GLY A 149 -1.20 -20.83 -7.56
CA GLY A 149 -1.33 -21.41 -8.90
C GLY A 149 -0.09 -22.18 -9.28
N GLU A 150 -0.07 -22.69 -10.50
CA GLU A 150 1.09 -23.36 -11.05
C GLU A 150 2.28 -22.39 -11.15
N ARG A 151 3.50 -22.92 -11.08
CA ARG A 151 4.72 -22.09 -11.05
C ARG A 151 4.92 -21.22 -12.27
N ASP A 152 4.55 -21.70 -13.44
CA ASP A 152 4.62 -20.94 -14.69
C ASP A 152 3.63 -19.77 -14.70
N VAL A 153 2.42 -19.94 -14.14
CA VAL A 153 1.44 -18.88 -13.96
C VAL A 153 1.95 -17.82 -12.99
N VAL A 154 2.49 -18.23 -11.85
CA VAL A 154 3.10 -17.33 -10.85
C VAL A 154 4.30 -16.58 -11.44
N ALA A 155 5.13 -17.26 -12.26
CA ALA A 155 6.27 -16.63 -12.92
C ALA A 155 5.85 -15.52 -13.91
N ARG A 156 4.66 -15.59 -14.51
CA ARG A 156 4.11 -14.52 -15.37
C ARG A 156 3.76 -13.25 -14.59
N LEU A 157 3.39 -13.39 -13.32
CA LEU A 157 3.10 -12.28 -12.42
C LEU A 157 4.37 -11.59 -11.91
N THR A 158 5.50 -12.28 -11.97
CA THR A 158 6.76 -11.78 -11.43
C THR A 158 7.49 -10.96 -12.50
N PRO A 159 7.73 -9.66 -12.30
CA PRO A 159 8.55 -8.86 -13.20
C PRO A 159 9.96 -9.43 -13.32
N ASP A 160 10.59 -9.29 -14.49
CA ASP A 160 11.95 -9.82 -14.69
C ASP A 160 12.94 -9.21 -13.69
N ALA A 161 12.80 -7.91 -13.40
CA ALA A 161 13.59 -7.23 -12.38
C ALA A 161 13.40 -7.77 -10.94
N ALA A 162 12.34 -8.54 -10.69
CA ALA A 162 12.06 -9.13 -9.39
C ALA A 162 12.49 -10.59 -9.28
N ARG A 163 12.79 -11.26 -10.38
CA ARG A 163 13.28 -12.65 -10.39
C ARG A 163 14.68 -12.75 -9.79
N ASP A 164 15.51 -11.73 -10.06
CA ASP A 164 16.90 -11.68 -9.61
C ASP A 164 17.06 -10.73 -8.39
N GLY A 165 15.96 -10.12 -7.92
CA GLY A 165 15.94 -9.18 -6.81
C GLY A 165 15.73 -9.85 -5.46
N PRO A 166 16.01 -9.11 -4.37
CA PRO A 166 15.78 -9.63 -3.03
C PRO A 166 14.27 -9.86 -2.78
N PRO A 167 13.91 -10.90 -1.98
CA PRO A 167 12.51 -11.16 -1.63
C PRO A 167 11.88 -9.94 -0.93
N GLY A 168 10.57 -9.80 -1.06
CA GLY A 168 9.80 -8.76 -0.36
C GLY A 168 9.44 -7.53 -1.19
N GLY A 169 9.80 -7.46 -2.48
CA GLY A 169 9.29 -6.45 -3.38
C GLY A 169 7.80 -6.63 -3.71
N LEU A 170 7.19 -5.63 -4.35
CA LEU A 170 5.77 -5.63 -4.69
C LEU A 170 5.58 -5.35 -6.17
N ALA A 171 4.88 -6.21 -6.89
CA ALA A 171 4.48 -5.96 -8.27
C ALA A 171 3.17 -5.17 -8.31
N LEU A 172 3.02 -4.30 -9.32
CA LEU A 172 1.83 -3.50 -9.53
C LEU A 172 1.13 -3.89 -10.82
N VAL A 173 -0.15 -4.21 -10.70
CA VAL A 173 -1.06 -4.48 -11.82
C VAL A 173 -2.10 -3.37 -11.90
N ASP A 174 -2.30 -2.82 -13.09
CA ASP A 174 -3.24 -1.74 -13.35
C ASP A 174 -4.69 -2.26 -13.53
N PRO A 175 -5.71 -1.38 -13.55
CA PRO A 175 -7.10 -1.76 -13.76
C PRO A 175 -7.40 -2.43 -15.10
N ARG A 176 -6.48 -2.40 -16.05
CA ARG A 176 -6.54 -3.09 -17.34
C ARG A 176 -5.81 -4.45 -17.29
N HIS A 177 -5.57 -4.98 -16.08
CA HIS A 177 -4.85 -6.24 -15.78
C HIS A 177 -3.46 -6.34 -16.44
N ARG A 178 -2.76 -5.22 -16.58
CA ARG A 178 -1.38 -5.18 -17.08
C ARG A 178 -0.40 -5.05 -15.93
N LEU A 179 0.65 -5.85 -15.94
CA LEU A 179 1.78 -5.69 -15.04
C LEU A 179 2.57 -4.44 -15.47
N VAL A 180 2.52 -3.39 -14.65
CA VAL A 180 3.10 -2.08 -15.00
C VAL A 180 4.41 -1.78 -14.32
N GLY A 181 4.74 -2.45 -13.23
CA GLY A 181 6.00 -2.21 -12.56
C GLY A 181 6.18 -2.96 -11.26
N TRP A 182 7.24 -2.57 -10.58
CA TRP A 182 7.74 -3.21 -9.38
C TRP A 182 8.28 -2.18 -8.38
N PHE A 183 7.99 -2.40 -7.11
CA PHE A 183 8.59 -1.66 -5.99
C PHE A 183 9.62 -2.53 -5.28
N THR A 184 10.79 -2.00 -5.02
CA THR A 184 11.83 -2.71 -4.28
C THR A 184 11.41 -2.98 -2.84
N PRO A 185 12.02 -3.98 -2.16
CA PRO A 185 11.72 -4.28 -0.75
C PRO A 185 11.84 -3.07 0.17
N ASP A 186 12.80 -2.20 -0.08
CA ASP A 186 13.10 -1.03 0.75
C ASP A 186 12.17 0.17 0.48
N THR A 187 11.30 0.09 -0.53
CA THR A 187 10.37 1.19 -0.84
C THR A 187 9.37 1.38 0.28
N PRO A 188 9.31 2.56 0.93
CA PRO A 188 8.37 2.80 2.03
C PRO A 188 6.92 2.73 1.57
N PRO A 189 5.97 2.18 2.37
CA PRO A 189 4.55 2.14 2.03
C PRO A 189 3.94 3.51 1.70
N ALA A 190 4.46 4.59 2.28
CA ALA A 190 4.03 5.95 1.98
C ALA A 190 4.37 6.37 0.55
N THR A 191 5.56 6.00 0.06
CA THR A 191 6.01 6.27 -1.31
C THR A 191 5.19 5.44 -2.30
N ILE A 192 4.96 4.16 -2.03
CA ILE A 192 4.11 3.29 -2.85
C ILE A 192 2.71 3.88 -2.99
N ALA A 193 2.09 4.30 -1.88
CA ALA A 193 0.77 4.94 -1.93
C ALA A 193 0.79 6.27 -2.70
N GLY A 194 1.87 7.05 -2.61
CA GLY A 194 2.09 8.25 -3.41
C GLY A 194 2.12 7.97 -4.90
N ASP A 195 2.86 6.96 -5.31
CA ASP A 195 2.97 6.53 -6.71
C ASP A 195 1.64 6.00 -7.25
N LEU A 196 0.90 5.19 -6.46
CA LEU A 196 -0.46 4.76 -6.82
C LEU A 196 -1.40 5.94 -7.04
N LYS A 197 -1.36 6.96 -6.17
CA LYS A 197 -2.15 8.19 -6.32
C LYS A 197 -1.77 8.98 -7.57
N ALA A 198 -0.49 9.00 -7.93
CA ALA A 198 -0.01 9.64 -9.16
C ALA A 198 -0.51 8.91 -10.40
N LEU A 199 -0.37 7.58 -10.43
CA LEU A 199 -0.83 6.73 -11.53
C LEU A 199 -2.35 6.81 -11.74
N ALA A 200 -3.13 6.78 -10.64
CA ALA A 200 -4.59 6.84 -10.72
C ALA A 200 -5.12 8.20 -11.24
N ARG A 201 -4.30 9.26 -11.21
CA ARG A 201 -4.64 10.59 -11.77
C ARG A 201 -4.18 10.77 -13.21
N ALA A 202 -3.20 9.98 -13.63
CA ALA A 202 -2.71 10.07 -14.99
C ALA A 202 -3.85 9.70 -15.97
N PRO A 203 -4.07 10.47 -17.05
CA PRO A 203 -4.99 10.04 -18.08
C PRO A 203 -4.52 8.68 -18.61
N ALA A 204 -5.50 7.78 -18.81
CA ALA A 204 -5.19 6.46 -19.36
C ALA A 204 -4.45 6.66 -20.70
N ALA A 205 -3.19 6.27 -20.74
CA ALA A 205 -2.46 6.20 -21.99
C ALA A 205 -3.14 5.11 -22.86
N ASP A 206 -3.61 5.55 -24.04
CA ASP A 206 -4.23 4.69 -25.05
C ASP A 206 -3.23 3.68 -25.62
#